data_519f2f431304da0391522f9efad18128
#
_entry.id   519f2f431304da0391522f9efad18128
#
_cell.length_a   1.000
_cell.length_b   1.000
_cell.length_c   1.000
_cell.angle_alpha   90.00
_cell.angle_beta   90.00
_cell.angle_gamma   90.00
#
_symmetry.space_group_name_H-M   'P 1'
#
loop_
_entity.id
_entity.type
_entity.pdbx_description
1 polymer ?
#
loop_
_entity_poly.entity_id
_entity_poly.type
_entity_poly.pdbx_seq_one_letter_code
_entity_poly.pdbx_strand_id
1 'polypeptide(L)'
;MKLLIDINEINKYKSRELLPLECLHCKSTFKQTKNNIQWSLKRTKKTGYNYLLYCSNNCKSNSAIDRINLICGNCALPIFVTKTTIKKSKSGKAFCTKSCSAIYNNNHKSKGTRRSKLEFWIAFQLKLHYPDLLIEYNRSNMIDAELDIYIPSLNLAFELNGIFHYEPIFGEKKLNSTKNNDKRKFQACLEKNIELCIIDTSTQKYFKENTSKIYLDIILKIINDKLLDVQSSNI
;
A
#
# COMPACT_ATOMS: atom_id res chain seq x y z
N MET A 1 -1.37 26.46 32.22
CA MET A 1 -2.50 27.40 32.24
C MET A 1 -1.93 28.77 32.55
N LYS A 2 -2.23 29.75 31.72
CA LYS A 2 -1.86 31.15 31.98
C LYS A 2 -3.16 31.92 32.27
N LEU A 3 -3.42 32.11 33.56
CA LEU A 3 -4.54 32.91 34.06
C LEU A 3 -4.13 34.39 33.92
N LEU A 4 -5.06 35.25 33.47
CA LEU A 4 -4.81 36.69 33.27
C LEU A 4 -5.18 37.52 34.50
N ILE A 5 -5.56 36.87 35.58
CA ILE A 5 -5.79 37.51 36.89
C ILE A 5 -4.87 36.87 37.93
N ASP A 6 -4.67 37.54 39.07
CA ASP A 6 -3.88 36.94 40.15
C ASP A 6 -4.61 35.70 40.72
N ILE A 7 -3.88 34.59 40.81
CA ILE A 7 -4.41 33.33 41.33
C ILE A 7 -4.85 33.42 42.75
N ASN A 8 -4.23 34.30 43.54
CA ASN A 8 -4.60 34.55 44.96
C ASN A 8 -5.95 35.25 45.07
N GLU A 9 -6.37 35.99 44.06
CA GLU A 9 -7.63 36.68 44.04
C GLU A 9 -8.81 35.81 43.51
N ILE A 10 -8.55 34.64 43.03
CA ILE A 10 -9.59 33.75 42.43
C ILE A 10 -10.77 33.48 43.36
N ASN A 11 -10.54 33.53 44.66
CA ASN A 11 -11.61 33.31 45.65
C ASN A 11 -12.61 34.47 45.77
N LYS A 12 -12.26 35.69 45.30
CA LYS A 12 -13.15 36.87 45.28
C LYS A 12 -14.31 36.73 44.28
N TYR A 13 -14.16 35.84 43.29
CA TYR A 13 -15.14 35.67 42.20
C TYR A 13 -16.18 34.60 42.54
N LYS A 14 -17.40 34.71 41.98
CA LYS A 14 -18.46 33.71 42.14
C LYS A 14 -18.15 32.43 41.37
N SER A 15 -18.72 31.29 41.83
CA SER A 15 -18.42 29.96 41.28
C SER A 15 -18.61 29.82 39.77
N ARG A 16 -19.61 30.47 39.19
CA ARG A 16 -19.95 30.47 37.76
C ARG A 16 -19.38 31.66 36.99
N GLU A 17 -18.68 32.55 37.66
CA GLU A 17 -18.10 33.73 37.01
C GLU A 17 -17.02 33.33 36.01
N LEU A 18 -17.03 34.02 34.84
CA LEU A 18 -16.13 33.73 33.72
C LEU A 18 -14.84 34.53 33.89
N LEU A 19 -13.73 33.86 34.06
CA LEU A 19 -12.41 34.44 34.23
C LEU A 19 -11.56 34.26 32.97
N PRO A 20 -10.75 35.26 32.59
CA PRO A 20 -9.97 35.24 31.36
C PRO A 20 -8.70 34.40 31.51
N LEU A 21 -8.41 33.61 30.47
CA LEU A 21 -7.18 32.81 30.30
C LEU A 21 -6.56 33.08 28.94
N GLU A 22 -5.25 32.95 28.82
CA GLU A 22 -4.55 33.00 27.55
C GLU A 22 -4.30 31.56 27.01
N CYS A 23 -4.65 31.37 25.75
CA CYS A 23 -4.36 30.13 25.02
C CYS A 23 -2.85 30.01 24.75
N LEU A 24 -2.25 28.89 25.09
CA LEU A 24 -0.80 28.67 24.87
C LEU A 24 -0.45 28.56 23.37
N HIS A 25 -1.40 28.17 22.52
CA HIS A 25 -1.15 28.00 21.09
C HIS A 25 -1.38 29.31 20.30
N CYS A 26 -2.61 29.84 20.31
CA CYS A 26 -2.96 30.99 19.49
C CYS A 26 -2.82 32.34 20.23
N LYS A 27 -2.47 32.36 21.51
CA LYS A 27 -2.31 33.53 22.37
C LYS A 27 -3.61 34.34 22.59
N SER A 28 -4.72 33.96 21.98
CA SER A 28 -6.01 34.65 22.20
C SER A 28 -6.53 34.40 23.62
N THR A 29 -7.27 35.36 24.10
CA THR A 29 -7.96 35.27 25.39
C THR A 29 -9.24 34.47 25.25
N PHE A 30 -9.47 33.53 26.15
CA PHE A 30 -10.72 32.79 26.28
C PHE A 30 -11.20 32.76 27.74
N LYS A 31 -12.46 32.48 27.97
CA LYS A 31 -13.06 32.55 29.29
C LYS A 31 -13.45 31.14 29.80
N GLN A 32 -13.25 30.91 31.10
CA GLN A 32 -13.71 29.73 31.79
C GLN A 32 -14.27 30.07 33.15
N THR A 33 -15.23 29.26 33.63
CA THR A 33 -15.77 29.44 34.97
C THR A 33 -14.73 29.23 36.05
N LYS A 34 -14.87 29.99 37.15
CA LYS A 34 -14.01 29.80 38.35
C LYS A 34 -13.96 28.32 38.76
N ASN A 35 -15.12 27.63 38.81
CA ASN A 35 -15.16 26.22 39.17
C ASN A 35 -14.29 25.33 38.27
N ASN A 36 -14.36 25.53 36.95
CA ASN A 36 -13.53 24.77 36.00
C ASN A 36 -12.04 25.05 36.20
N ILE A 37 -11.68 26.29 36.48
CA ILE A 37 -10.30 26.67 36.75
C ILE A 37 -9.79 26.02 38.01
N GLN A 38 -10.57 26.10 39.14
CA GLN A 38 -10.19 25.46 40.40
C GLN A 38 -10.11 23.95 40.29
N TRP A 39 -11.06 23.32 39.58
CA TRP A 39 -11.02 21.87 39.31
C TRP A 39 -9.75 21.49 38.50
N SER A 40 -9.44 22.26 37.49
CA SER A 40 -8.22 22.05 36.67
C SER A 40 -6.95 22.17 37.54
N LEU A 41 -6.85 23.20 38.38
CA LEU A 41 -5.71 23.40 39.26
C LEU A 41 -5.54 22.22 40.26
N LYS A 42 -6.63 21.78 40.89
CA LYS A 42 -6.61 20.63 41.80
C LYS A 42 -6.13 19.37 41.07
N ARG A 43 -6.66 19.12 39.89
CA ARG A 43 -6.33 17.94 39.11
C ARG A 43 -4.91 18.00 38.56
N THR A 44 -4.42 19.17 38.16
CA THR A 44 -3.04 19.40 37.74
C THR A 44 -2.06 19.05 38.85
N LYS A 45 -2.34 19.49 40.09
CA LYS A 45 -1.52 19.14 41.29
C LYS A 45 -1.44 17.61 41.49
N LYS A 46 -2.57 16.89 41.26
CA LYS A 46 -2.63 15.42 41.44
C LYS A 46 -1.98 14.63 40.31
N THR A 47 -2.12 15.07 39.06
CA THR A 47 -1.76 14.26 37.86
C THR A 47 -0.56 14.81 37.08
N GLY A 48 -0.08 16.01 37.42
CA GLY A 48 0.92 16.75 36.63
C GLY A 48 0.40 17.27 35.28
N TYR A 49 -0.81 16.88 34.86
CA TYR A 49 -1.38 17.26 33.56
C TYR A 49 -2.25 18.51 33.69
N ASN A 50 -1.99 19.51 32.84
CA ASN A 50 -2.74 20.75 32.81
C ASN A 50 -3.90 20.68 31.80
N TYR A 51 -5.14 20.84 32.29
CA TYR A 51 -6.37 20.63 31.53
C TYR A 51 -6.88 21.87 30.77
N LEU A 52 -6.47 23.08 31.16
CA LEU A 52 -6.97 24.35 30.59
C LEU A 52 -5.84 25.16 29.95
N LEU A 53 -5.15 24.59 28.97
CA LEU A 53 -4.06 25.25 28.25
C LEU A 53 -4.50 25.93 26.95
N TYR A 54 -5.65 25.52 26.40
CA TYR A 54 -6.06 25.86 25.04
C TYR A 54 -7.51 26.31 25.00
N CYS A 55 -7.81 27.29 24.12
CA CYS A 55 -9.16 27.81 23.93
C CYS A 55 -10.11 26.82 23.22
N SER A 56 -9.55 25.85 22.48
CA SER A 56 -10.31 24.84 21.72
C SER A 56 -9.54 23.55 21.59
N ASN A 57 -10.26 22.47 21.23
CA ASN A 57 -9.63 21.19 20.87
C ASN A 57 -8.68 21.32 19.66
N ASN A 58 -9.00 22.23 18.73
CA ASN A 58 -8.15 22.50 17.57
C ASN A 58 -6.80 23.10 17.98
N CYS A 59 -6.81 24.08 18.87
CA CYS A 59 -5.58 24.65 19.44
C CYS A 59 -4.78 23.62 20.22
N LYS A 60 -5.44 22.74 20.96
CA LYS A 60 -4.80 21.61 21.67
C LYS A 60 -4.12 20.66 20.71
N SER A 61 -4.83 20.22 19.69
CA SER A 61 -4.27 19.30 18.67
C SER A 61 -3.11 19.93 17.92
N ASN A 62 -3.24 21.18 17.52
CA ASN A 62 -2.20 21.88 16.76
C ASN A 62 -0.93 22.16 17.59
N SER A 63 -1.06 22.42 18.89
CA SER A 63 0.10 22.65 19.77
C SER A 63 0.90 21.38 20.08
N ALA A 64 0.26 20.22 20.03
CA ALA A 64 0.90 18.93 20.27
C ALA A 64 1.59 18.35 19.02
N ILE A 65 1.37 18.98 17.84
CA ILE A 65 1.90 18.48 16.57
C ILE A 65 3.20 19.19 16.24
N ASP A 66 4.29 18.44 16.40
CA ASP A 66 5.61 18.86 15.98
C ASP A 66 5.69 18.79 14.44
N ARG A 67 5.39 19.91 13.78
CA ARG A 67 5.40 20.03 12.31
C ARG A 67 6.74 20.53 11.83
N ILE A 68 7.20 19.96 10.74
CA ILE A 68 8.42 20.36 10.04
C ILE A 68 8.11 20.74 8.59
N ASN A 69 8.88 21.69 8.09
CA ASN A 69 8.85 22.11 6.69
C ASN A 69 9.66 21.13 5.86
N LEU A 70 9.05 20.61 4.82
CA LEU A 70 9.70 19.74 3.84
C LEU A 70 9.21 20.08 2.44
N ILE A 71 9.82 19.44 1.45
CA ILE A 71 9.35 19.45 0.07
C ILE A 71 8.62 18.15 -0.26
N CYS A 72 7.58 18.22 -1.07
CA CYS A 72 6.87 17.05 -1.57
C CYS A 72 7.80 16.17 -2.40
N GLY A 73 7.88 14.88 -2.10
CA GLY A 73 8.75 13.94 -2.80
C GLY A 73 8.41 13.67 -4.26
N ASN A 74 7.27 14.21 -4.77
CA ASN A 74 6.86 14.05 -6.17
C ASN A 74 6.83 15.38 -6.95
N CYS A 75 6.21 16.43 -6.42
CA CYS A 75 6.02 17.70 -7.12
C CYS A 75 6.89 18.85 -6.60
N ALA A 76 7.78 18.57 -5.64
CA ALA A 76 8.70 19.53 -5.01
C ALA A 76 8.04 20.75 -4.30
N LEU A 77 6.71 20.81 -4.19
CA LEU A 77 6.04 21.89 -3.47
C LEU A 77 6.34 21.82 -1.96
N PRO A 78 6.47 22.97 -1.27
CA PRO A 78 6.66 23.01 0.17
C PRO A 78 5.43 22.45 0.88
N ILE A 79 5.67 21.68 1.93
CA ILE A 79 4.64 21.01 2.74
C ILE A 79 4.96 21.07 4.22
N PHE A 80 3.91 21.16 5.04
CA PHE A 80 4.00 21.07 6.49
C PHE A 80 3.51 19.70 6.95
N VAL A 81 4.39 18.87 7.47
CA VAL A 81 4.06 17.51 7.91
C VAL A 81 4.53 17.25 9.32
N THR A 82 3.92 16.29 10.00
CA THR A 82 4.37 15.88 11.32
C THR A 82 5.60 14.97 11.23
N LYS A 83 6.48 15.03 12.22
CA LYS A 83 7.62 14.11 12.31
C LYS A 83 7.18 12.65 12.27
N THR A 84 6.02 12.33 12.83
CA THR A 84 5.45 10.98 12.81
C THR A 84 5.08 10.51 11.40
N THR A 85 4.64 11.42 10.51
CA THR A 85 4.33 11.10 9.10
C THR A 85 5.58 10.55 8.39
N ILE A 86 6.73 11.18 8.61
CA ILE A 86 7.99 10.76 7.99
C ILE A 86 8.48 9.43 8.59
N LYS A 87 8.44 9.30 9.91
CA LYS A 87 8.83 8.05 10.58
C LYS A 87 8.02 6.83 10.10
N LYS A 88 6.75 7.03 9.73
CA LYS A 88 5.87 5.98 9.18
C LYS A 88 6.02 5.78 7.68
N SER A 89 6.68 6.67 6.97
CA SER A 89 6.86 6.58 5.52
C SER A 89 7.92 5.55 5.17
N LYS A 90 7.55 4.52 4.43
CA LYS A 90 8.49 3.49 3.93
C LYS A 90 9.56 4.06 2.99
N SER A 91 9.23 5.13 2.26
CA SER A 91 10.15 5.80 1.34
C SER A 91 11.01 6.88 2.01
N GLY A 92 10.78 7.17 3.30
CA GLY A 92 11.39 8.31 4.00
C GLY A 92 10.95 9.68 3.48
N LYS A 93 10.00 9.75 2.53
CA LYS A 93 9.50 10.98 1.90
C LYS A 93 8.10 11.33 2.37
N ALA A 94 7.78 12.61 2.29
CA ALA A 94 6.44 13.12 2.54
C ALA A 94 5.83 13.68 1.24
N PHE A 95 4.51 13.67 1.15
CA PHE A 95 3.77 14.06 -0.05
C PHE A 95 2.65 15.04 0.29
N CYS A 96 2.40 16.03 -0.59
CA CYS A 96 1.36 17.04 -0.40
C CYS A 96 -0.05 16.43 -0.52
N THR A 97 -0.22 15.40 -1.35
CA THR A 97 -1.50 14.72 -1.59
C THR A 97 -1.31 13.20 -1.70
N LYS A 98 -2.42 12.46 -1.60
CA LYS A 98 -2.45 11.01 -1.88
C LYS A 98 -2.06 10.72 -3.34
N SER A 99 -2.44 11.59 -4.29
CA SER A 99 -2.07 11.48 -5.70
C SER A 99 -0.56 11.59 -5.90
N CYS A 100 0.11 12.56 -5.29
CA CYS A 100 1.57 12.66 -5.34
C CYS A 100 2.26 11.41 -4.76
N SER A 101 1.76 10.89 -3.65
CA SER A 101 2.25 9.64 -3.08
C SER A 101 2.06 8.45 -4.03
N ALA A 102 0.89 8.35 -4.67
CA ALA A 102 0.60 7.28 -5.62
C ALA A 102 1.48 7.35 -6.87
N ILE A 103 1.63 8.54 -7.45
CA ILE A 103 2.50 8.77 -8.62
C ILE A 103 3.94 8.39 -8.30
N TYR A 104 4.47 8.91 -7.18
CA TYR A 104 5.82 8.59 -6.73
C TYR A 104 6.02 7.08 -6.58
N ASN A 105 5.12 6.42 -5.83
CA ASN A 105 5.21 4.99 -5.59
C ASN A 105 5.09 4.17 -6.88
N ASN A 106 4.24 4.59 -7.83
CA ASN A 106 4.13 3.91 -9.13
C ASN A 106 5.39 4.04 -9.97
N ASN A 107 6.03 5.22 -9.97
CA ASN A 107 7.26 5.47 -10.72
C ASN A 107 8.49 4.77 -10.12
N HIS A 108 8.46 4.49 -8.80
CA HIS A 108 9.57 3.87 -8.06
C HIS A 108 9.28 2.43 -7.64
N LYS A 109 8.20 1.82 -8.16
CA LYS A 109 8.00 0.38 -8.00
C LYS A 109 9.08 -0.35 -8.78
N SER A 110 9.81 -1.23 -8.11
CA SER A 110 10.59 -2.25 -8.81
C SER A 110 9.60 -3.11 -9.61
N LYS A 111 9.69 -3.05 -10.95
CA LYS A 111 8.89 -3.92 -11.82
C LYS A 111 9.23 -5.37 -11.51
N GLY A 112 8.23 -6.25 -11.53
CA GLY A 112 8.45 -7.70 -11.47
C GLY A 112 8.64 -8.32 -10.08
N THR A 113 8.45 -7.59 -8.98
CA THR A 113 8.63 -8.16 -7.62
C THR A 113 7.34 -8.63 -6.96
N ARG A 114 6.17 -8.38 -7.55
CA ARG A 114 4.89 -8.66 -6.91
C ARG A 114 4.18 -9.85 -7.55
N ARG A 115 4.61 -11.05 -7.18
CA ARG A 115 3.87 -12.27 -7.48
C ARG A 115 2.56 -12.31 -6.70
N SER A 116 1.50 -12.81 -7.31
CA SER A 116 0.29 -13.20 -6.60
C SER A 116 0.57 -14.39 -5.66
N LYS A 117 -0.29 -14.60 -4.67
CA LYS A 117 -0.16 -15.79 -3.80
C LYS A 117 -0.30 -17.09 -4.59
N LEU A 118 -1.13 -17.08 -5.64
CA LEU A 118 -1.31 -18.23 -6.54
C LEU A 118 -0.05 -18.53 -7.32
N GLU A 119 0.55 -17.54 -7.98
CA GLU A 119 1.81 -17.69 -8.71
C GLU A 119 2.94 -18.21 -7.81
N PHE A 120 3.06 -17.65 -6.59
CA PHE A 120 4.06 -18.10 -5.63
C PHE A 120 3.87 -19.56 -5.24
N TRP A 121 2.63 -19.96 -4.95
CA TRP A 121 2.30 -21.32 -4.57
C TRP A 121 2.53 -22.31 -5.73
N ILE A 122 2.08 -21.99 -6.96
CA ILE A 122 2.34 -22.80 -8.16
C ILE A 122 3.85 -22.95 -8.39
N ALA A 123 4.61 -21.85 -8.30
CA ALA A 123 6.07 -21.91 -8.46
C ALA A 123 6.72 -22.85 -7.45
N PHE A 124 6.26 -22.83 -6.20
CA PHE A 124 6.74 -23.75 -5.16
C PHE A 124 6.40 -25.20 -5.49
N GLN A 125 5.17 -25.49 -5.90
CA GLN A 125 4.73 -26.83 -6.27
C GLN A 125 5.49 -27.37 -7.50
N LEU A 126 5.67 -26.55 -8.53
CA LEU A 126 6.43 -26.93 -9.72
C LEU A 126 7.88 -27.30 -9.38
N LYS A 127 8.51 -26.59 -8.46
CA LYS A 127 9.87 -26.93 -8.01
C LYS A 127 9.92 -28.27 -7.27
N LEU A 128 8.84 -28.67 -6.59
CA LEU A 128 8.76 -29.98 -5.92
C LEU A 128 8.54 -31.12 -6.94
N HIS A 129 7.68 -30.87 -7.96
CA HIS A 129 7.39 -31.89 -8.98
C HIS A 129 8.53 -32.09 -10.01
N TYR A 130 9.26 -30.99 -10.30
CA TYR A 130 10.32 -30.97 -11.31
C TYR A 130 11.60 -30.32 -10.75
N PRO A 131 12.30 -30.95 -9.81
CA PRO A 131 13.48 -30.39 -9.15
C PRO A 131 14.62 -30.04 -10.10
N ASP A 132 14.78 -30.83 -11.19
CA ASP A 132 15.86 -30.70 -12.16
C ASP A 132 15.49 -29.87 -13.39
N LEU A 133 14.22 -29.46 -13.52
CA LEU A 133 13.75 -28.65 -14.64
C LEU A 133 14.02 -27.16 -14.37
N LEU A 134 14.71 -26.50 -15.28
CA LEU A 134 14.88 -25.07 -15.21
C LEU A 134 13.55 -24.37 -15.51
N ILE A 135 12.98 -23.71 -14.51
CA ILE A 135 11.76 -22.94 -14.64
C ILE A 135 12.05 -21.48 -14.25
N GLU A 136 11.82 -20.58 -15.16
CA GLU A 136 11.97 -19.14 -14.94
C GLU A 136 10.64 -18.49 -14.63
N TYR A 137 10.64 -17.47 -13.75
CA TYR A 137 9.43 -16.80 -13.29
C TYR A 137 9.56 -15.30 -13.47
N ASN A 138 8.51 -14.65 -13.98
CA ASN A 138 8.41 -13.19 -14.14
C ASN A 138 9.63 -12.61 -14.88
N ARG A 139 10.12 -13.30 -15.91
CA ARG A 139 11.22 -12.86 -16.74
C ARG A 139 10.71 -12.11 -17.97
N SER A 140 11.37 -11.01 -18.28
CA SER A 140 11.04 -10.15 -19.45
C SER A 140 12.06 -10.20 -20.58
N ASN A 141 13.16 -10.90 -20.38
CA ASN A 141 14.28 -10.92 -21.31
C ASN A 141 14.01 -11.69 -22.62
N MET A 142 13.00 -12.55 -22.64
CA MET A 142 12.69 -13.37 -23.81
C MET A 142 11.83 -12.67 -24.85
N ILE A 143 10.81 -11.94 -24.42
CA ILE A 143 9.79 -11.31 -25.29
C ILE A 143 9.54 -9.84 -24.99
N ASP A 144 10.44 -9.15 -24.26
CA ASP A 144 10.27 -7.78 -23.75
C ASP A 144 8.98 -7.57 -22.92
N ALA A 145 8.40 -8.67 -22.41
CA ALA A 145 7.25 -8.69 -21.52
C ALA A 145 7.41 -9.80 -20.48
N GLU A 146 6.86 -9.60 -19.28
CA GLU A 146 6.92 -10.62 -18.22
C GLU A 146 6.05 -11.82 -18.58
N LEU A 147 6.64 -13.02 -18.48
CA LEU A 147 5.92 -14.30 -18.48
C LEU A 147 5.85 -14.81 -17.04
N ASP A 148 4.67 -15.22 -16.57
CA ASP A 148 4.51 -15.70 -15.21
C ASP A 148 5.35 -16.93 -14.93
N ILE A 149 5.36 -17.89 -15.87
CA ILE A 149 6.15 -19.12 -15.83
C ILE A 149 6.71 -19.36 -17.24
N TYR A 150 8.00 -19.65 -17.34
CA TYR A 150 8.64 -20.04 -18.58
C TYR A 150 9.60 -21.22 -18.37
N ILE A 151 9.52 -22.21 -19.25
CA ILE A 151 10.34 -23.43 -19.24
C ILE A 151 11.17 -23.45 -20.53
N PRO A 152 12.42 -22.97 -20.49
CA PRO A 152 13.25 -22.81 -21.69
C PRO A 152 13.46 -24.11 -22.48
N SER A 153 13.71 -25.22 -21.80
CA SER A 153 13.96 -26.52 -22.43
C SER A 153 12.77 -27.08 -23.24
N LEU A 154 11.56 -26.60 -22.94
CA LEU A 154 10.31 -27.01 -23.60
C LEU A 154 9.76 -25.93 -24.54
N ASN A 155 10.37 -24.75 -24.60
CA ASN A 155 9.81 -23.55 -25.21
C ASN A 155 8.34 -23.30 -24.82
N LEU A 156 8.02 -23.55 -23.54
CA LEU A 156 6.67 -23.52 -23.00
C LEU A 156 6.54 -22.43 -21.95
N ALA A 157 5.49 -21.63 -22.05
CA ALA A 157 5.19 -20.58 -21.09
C ALA A 157 3.72 -20.65 -20.61
N PHE A 158 3.48 -20.16 -19.38
CA PHE A 158 2.14 -20.04 -18.82
C PHE A 158 1.88 -18.63 -18.31
N GLU A 159 0.67 -18.14 -18.53
CA GLU A 159 0.11 -16.90 -17.95
C GLU A 159 -1.11 -17.26 -17.10
N LEU A 160 -1.18 -16.70 -15.88
CA LEU A 160 -2.27 -16.94 -14.93
C LEU A 160 -3.21 -15.74 -14.92
N ASN A 161 -4.18 -15.75 -15.84
CA ASN A 161 -5.07 -14.61 -16.06
C ASN A 161 -6.22 -14.58 -15.04
N GLY A 162 -6.17 -13.61 -14.13
CA GLY A 162 -7.26 -13.35 -13.19
C GLY A 162 -8.39 -12.51 -13.82
N ILE A 163 -9.40 -12.21 -13.02
CA ILE A 163 -10.63 -11.50 -13.43
C ILE A 163 -10.37 -10.16 -14.17
N PHE A 164 -9.27 -9.47 -13.88
CA PHE A 164 -8.90 -8.19 -14.49
C PHE A 164 -8.55 -8.28 -15.99
N HIS A 165 -8.33 -9.47 -16.52
CA HIS A 165 -8.12 -9.74 -17.95
C HIS A 165 -9.44 -9.86 -18.72
N TYR A 166 -10.54 -10.11 -18.02
CA TYR A 166 -11.85 -10.42 -18.62
C TYR A 166 -12.90 -9.37 -18.32
N GLU A 167 -12.90 -8.78 -17.12
CA GLU A 167 -13.93 -7.85 -16.67
C GLU A 167 -13.37 -6.42 -16.44
N PRO A 168 -14.19 -5.38 -16.73
CA PRO A 168 -13.78 -3.97 -16.59
C PRO A 168 -13.84 -3.46 -15.15
N ILE A 169 -13.28 -4.21 -14.19
CA ILE A 169 -13.27 -3.86 -12.75
C ILE A 169 -12.68 -2.45 -12.51
N PHE A 170 -11.68 -2.06 -13.29
CA PHE A 170 -11.07 -0.72 -13.26
C PHE A 170 -11.44 0.14 -14.47
N GLY A 171 -12.58 -0.16 -15.12
CA GLY A 171 -13.11 0.53 -16.29
C GLY A 171 -12.62 -0.03 -17.62
N GLU A 172 -13.43 0.20 -18.68
CA GLU A 172 -13.20 -0.31 -20.04
C GLU A 172 -11.83 0.05 -20.61
N LYS A 173 -11.38 1.29 -20.40
CA LYS A 173 -10.07 1.74 -20.90
C LYS A 173 -8.92 0.88 -20.35
N LYS A 174 -9.02 0.49 -19.07
CA LYS A 174 -8.00 -0.37 -18.45
C LYS A 174 -8.07 -1.80 -18.97
N LEU A 175 -9.27 -2.35 -19.11
CA LEU A 175 -9.49 -3.68 -19.69
C LEU A 175 -8.93 -3.77 -21.12
N ASN A 176 -9.25 -2.79 -21.98
CA ASN A 176 -8.74 -2.74 -23.33
C ASN A 176 -7.21 -2.67 -23.38
N SER A 177 -6.59 -1.89 -22.49
CA SER A 177 -5.12 -1.84 -22.36
C SER A 177 -4.54 -3.21 -21.96
N THR A 178 -5.19 -3.94 -21.03
CA THR A 178 -4.78 -5.29 -20.61
C THR A 178 -4.88 -6.26 -21.79
N LYS A 179 -6.03 -6.32 -22.47
CA LYS A 179 -6.24 -7.18 -23.65
C LYS A 179 -5.23 -6.91 -24.79
N ASN A 180 -4.87 -5.63 -25.02
CA ASN A 180 -3.86 -5.30 -26.02
C ASN A 180 -2.47 -5.78 -25.61
N ASN A 181 -2.14 -5.73 -24.31
CA ASN A 181 -0.88 -6.27 -23.80
C ASN A 181 -0.85 -7.80 -23.94
N ASP A 182 -1.93 -8.49 -23.63
CA ASP A 182 -2.04 -9.95 -23.77
C ASP A 182 -1.85 -10.38 -25.24
N LYS A 183 -2.48 -9.68 -26.19
CA LYS A 183 -2.28 -9.89 -27.63
C LYS A 183 -0.82 -9.71 -28.05
N ARG A 184 -0.15 -8.65 -27.57
CA ARG A 184 1.27 -8.41 -27.87
C ARG A 184 2.17 -9.50 -27.31
N LYS A 185 1.92 -9.96 -26.09
CA LYS A 185 2.63 -11.09 -25.49
C LYS A 185 2.47 -12.35 -26.31
N PHE A 186 1.24 -12.66 -26.70
CA PHE A 186 0.94 -13.83 -27.51
C PHE A 186 1.69 -13.80 -28.85
N GLN A 187 1.64 -12.65 -29.55
CA GLN A 187 2.37 -12.48 -30.82
C GLN A 187 3.88 -12.62 -30.63
N ALA A 188 4.45 -12.01 -29.60
CA ALA A 188 5.88 -12.10 -29.33
C ALA A 188 6.33 -13.53 -28.96
N CYS A 189 5.48 -14.31 -28.29
CA CYS A 189 5.72 -15.72 -28.03
C CYS A 189 5.75 -16.55 -29.33
N LEU A 190 4.77 -16.32 -30.23
CA LEU A 190 4.73 -16.98 -31.54
C LEU A 190 6.01 -16.69 -32.35
N GLU A 191 6.45 -15.43 -32.42
CA GLU A 191 7.65 -15.03 -33.12
C GLU A 191 8.94 -15.67 -32.59
N LYS A 192 8.92 -16.08 -31.32
CA LYS A 192 10.04 -16.78 -30.65
C LYS A 192 9.86 -18.28 -30.57
N ASN A 193 8.84 -18.83 -31.23
CA ASN A 193 8.47 -20.27 -31.14
C ASN A 193 8.25 -20.73 -29.69
N ILE A 194 7.71 -19.85 -28.83
CA ILE A 194 7.32 -20.17 -27.45
C ILE A 194 5.83 -20.49 -27.47
N GLU A 195 5.46 -21.67 -27.00
CA GLU A 195 4.05 -22.04 -26.80
C GLU A 195 3.54 -21.39 -25.53
N LEU A 196 2.60 -20.46 -25.66
CA LEU A 196 2.00 -19.73 -24.54
C LEU A 196 0.65 -20.34 -24.17
N CYS A 197 0.56 -20.92 -22.98
CA CYS A 197 -0.66 -21.44 -22.40
C CYS A 197 -1.27 -20.44 -21.42
N ILE A 198 -2.50 -20.00 -21.67
CA ILE A 198 -3.23 -19.07 -20.81
C ILE A 198 -4.13 -19.89 -19.87
N ILE A 199 -3.90 -19.78 -18.57
CA ILE A 199 -4.70 -20.41 -17.53
C ILE A 199 -5.68 -19.37 -16.97
N ASP A 200 -6.96 -19.56 -17.23
CA ASP A 200 -8.02 -18.70 -16.70
C ASP A 200 -8.24 -18.97 -15.20
N THR A 201 -7.88 -18.01 -14.38
CA THR A 201 -8.07 -18.04 -12.92
C THR A 201 -9.12 -17.04 -12.43
N SER A 202 -9.94 -16.51 -13.34
CA SER A 202 -10.91 -15.42 -13.07
C SER A 202 -11.97 -15.77 -12.04
N THR A 203 -12.32 -17.05 -11.93
CA THR A 203 -13.29 -17.56 -10.95
C THR A 203 -12.77 -17.57 -9.52
N GLN A 204 -11.44 -17.48 -9.34
CA GLN A 204 -10.81 -17.51 -8.01
C GLN A 204 -10.68 -16.12 -7.42
N LYS A 205 -11.63 -15.69 -6.57
CA LYS A 205 -11.57 -14.39 -5.87
C LYS A 205 -10.41 -14.27 -4.86
N TYR A 206 -10.10 -15.36 -4.15
CA TYR A 206 -9.06 -15.41 -3.12
C TYR A 206 -8.26 -16.70 -3.24
N PHE A 207 -6.96 -16.61 -3.00
CA PHE A 207 -6.09 -17.78 -2.96
C PHE A 207 -6.50 -18.74 -1.83
N LYS A 208 -6.74 -20.01 -2.18
CA LYS A 208 -6.92 -21.15 -1.29
C LYS A 208 -6.29 -22.36 -1.97
N GLU A 209 -5.43 -23.10 -1.29
CA GLU A 209 -4.71 -24.25 -1.86
C GLU A 209 -5.65 -25.27 -2.50
N ASN A 210 -6.72 -25.66 -1.80
CA ASN A 210 -7.67 -26.66 -2.29
C ASN A 210 -8.32 -26.27 -3.62
N THR A 211 -8.70 -25.00 -3.81
CA THR A 211 -9.33 -24.53 -5.07
C THR A 211 -8.27 -24.20 -6.13
N SER A 212 -7.03 -23.92 -5.73
CA SER A 212 -5.93 -23.63 -6.66
C SER A 212 -5.32 -24.87 -7.27
N LYS A 213 -5.57 -26.04 -6.69
CA LYS A 213 -5.02 -27.32 -7.14
C LYS A 213 -5.42 -27.63 -8.59
N ILE A 214 -6.62 -27.27 -9.02
CA ILE A 214 -7.08 -27.48 -10.39
C ILE A 214 -6.16 -26.79 -11.43
N TYR A 215 -5.67 -25.59 -11.12
CA TYR A 215 -4.76 -24.87 -12.03
C TYR A 215 -3.38 -25.54 -12.06
N LEU A 216 -2.89 -26.01 -10.92
CA LEU A 216 -1.65 -26.77 -10.85
C LEU A 216 -1.77 -28.06 -11.66
N ASP A 217 -2.86 -28.83 -11.49
CA ASP A 217 -3.07 -30.11 -12.18
C ASP A 217 -3.10 -29.91 -13.71
N ILE A 218 -3.71 -28.83 -14.21
CA ILE A 218 -3.69 -28.45 -15.64
C ILE A 218 -2.24 -28.21 -16.10
N ILE A 219 -1.47 -27.40 -15.36
CA ILE A 219 -0.10 -27.05 -15.70
C ILE A 219 0.78 -28.30 -15.70
N LEU A 220 0.66 -29.14 -14.66
CA LEU A 220 1.42 -30.41 -14.57
C LEU A 220 1.12 -31.33 -15.75
N LYS A 221 -0.16 -31.45 -16.13
CA LYS A 221 -0.55 -32.25 -17.30
C LYS A 221 0.12 -31.76 -18.57
N ILE A 222 0.04 -30.46 -18.86
CA ILE A 222 0.64 -29.85 -20.07
C ILE A 222 2.16 -30.06 -20.09
N ILE A 223 2.84 -29.87 -18.93
CA ILE A 223 4.30 -30.13 -18.86
C ILE A 223 4.62 -31.59 -19.11
N ASN A 224 3.89 -32.55 -18.53
CA ASN A 224 4.11 -33.95 -18.73
C ASN A 224 3.89 -34.39 -20.20
N ASP A 225 2.81 -33.89 -20.83
CA ASP A 225 2.54 -34.17 -22.26
C ASP A 225 3.70 -33.66 -23.13
N LYS A 226 4.22 -32.47 -22.88
CA LYS A 226 5.38 -31.89 -23.60
C LYS A 226 6.67 -32.67 -23.35
N LEU A 227 6.92 -33.15 -22.14
CA LEU A 227 8.10 -33.95 -21.84
C LEU A 227 8.07 -35.30 -22.59
N LEU A 228 6.88 -35.90 -22.73
CA LEU A 228 6.70 -37.13 -23.52
C LEU A 228 6.95 -36.87 -25.01
N ASP A 229 6.45 -35.76 -25.58
CA ASP A 229 6.67 -35.40 -26.98
C ASP A 229 8.15 -35.23 -27.29
N VAL A 230 8.92 -34.56 -26.42
CA VAL A 230 10.36 -34.35 -26.58
C VAL A 230 11.12 -35.67 -26.51
N GLN A 231 10.72 -36.61 -25.64
CA GLN A 231 11.33 -37.93 -25.53
C GLN A 231 11.07 -38.79 -26.79
N SER A 232 9.83 -38.71 -27.31
CA SER A 232 9.44 -39.45 -28.53
C SER A 232 10.12 -38.93 -29.81
N SER A 233 10.49 -37.65 -29.83
CA SER A 233 11.17 -37.03 -30.98
C SER A 233 12.68 -37.27 -31.04
N ASN A 234 13.27 -37.85 -29.96
CA ASN A 234 14.70 -38.16 -29.84
C ASN A 234 15.01 -39.66 -30.07
N ILE A 235 14.00 -40.45 -30.45
CA ILE A 235 14.11 -41.86 -30.83
C ILE A 235 13.96 -42.00 -32.34
#